data_018b7187f9d0d710d17f204bd28a4353
#
_entry.id   018b7187f9d0d710d17f204bd28a4353
#
_cell.length_a   1.000
_cell.length_b   1.000
_cell.length_c   1.000
_cell.angle_alpha   90.00
_cell.angle_beta   90.00
_cell.angle_gamma   90.00
#
_symmetry.space_group_name_H-M   'P 1'
#
loop_
_entity.id
_entity.type
_entity.pdbx_description
1 polymer ?
#
loop_
_entity_poly.entity_id
_entity_poly.type
_entity_poly.pdbx_seq_one_letter_code
_entity_poly.pdbx_strand_id
1 'polypeptide(L)'
;SMVFCGLYPSDGDQYKDLRDALERLTLNDAALQYEPETSAALGFGFRCGFLGLLHMEIARERLEREFNLDLILTAPSVDYLVTDKKGVATHISNPCEFPGANDIEMVEEPMVKSTIMVPVEYVGAVMNLCQERRGIYERTEYPTPNRVILHYTLPLGEILLDFFDKLKSSTRGYASFDYDVSGYSHSNLVKVDILLNGDPVDALSFIVHKDFAFNRGKAMAEQLRKVIPRQQYEVRIQAAIGAKVIAAESVKPFRKDVIAKCYGGDVSRKRKLLEKQKEGKKRMKQMGSIELPQEAFLSVLKVA
;
A
#
# COMPACT_ATOMS: atom_id res chain seq x y z
N SER A 1 10.98 16.23 1.05
CA SER A 1 9.77 15.38 1.16
C SER A 1 10.11 14.08 1.86
N MET A 2 9.20 13.57 2.69
CA MET A 2 9.39 12.36 3.49
C MET A 2 8.43 11.23 3.08
N VAL A 3 7.29 11.59 2.53
CA VAL A 3 6.23 10.67 2.09
C VAL A 3 5.99 10.86 0.61
N PHE A 4 5.93 9.77 -0.13
CA PHE A 4 5.75 9.77 -1.57
C PHE A 4 4.57 8.91 -1.97
N CYS A 5 3.74 9.37 -2.90
CA CYS A 5 2.71 8.56 -3.53
C CYS A 5 2.51 8.94 -4.99
N GLY A 6 1.97 8.03 -5.78
CA GLY A 6 1.51 8.31 -7.14
C GLY A 6 0.13 8.96 -7.11
N LEU A 7 -0.06 10.03 -7.86
CA LEU A 7 -1.33 10.70 -8.12
C LEU A 7 -1.72 10.51 -9.58
N TYR A 8 -2.87 9.91 -9.81
CA TYR A 8 -3.39 9.62 -11.14
C TYR A 8 -4.80 10.17 -11.28
N PRO A 9 -5.14 10.79 -12.41
CA PRO A 9 -6.53 11.15 -12.66
C PRO A 9 -7.34 9.88 -12.92
N SER A 10 -8.59 9.84 -12.43
CA SER A 10 -9.50 8.71 -12.72
C SER A 10 -9.83 8.63 -14.21
N ASP A 11 -9.86 9.76 -14.89
CA ASP A 11 -10.00 9.88 -16.35
C ASP A 11 -8.66 10.31 -16.95
N GLY A 12 -8.10 9.48 -17.82
CA GLY A 12 -6.81 9.74 -18.47
C GLY A 12 -6.76 11.04 -19.26
N ASP A 13 -7.89 11.56 -19.74
CA ASP A 13 -7.98 12.84 -20.45
C ASP A 13 -7.68 14.03 -19.53
N GLN A 14 -7.83 13.88 -18.22
CA GLN A 14 -7.55 14.91 -17.21
C GLN A 14 -6.06 15.00 -16.81
N TYR A 15 -5.16 14.25 -17.42
CA TYR A 15 -3.72 14.32 -17.12
C TYR A 15 -3.14 15.74 -17.23
N LYS A 16 -3.54 16.48 -18.27
CA LYS A 16 -3.10 17.87 -18.47
C LYS A 16 -3.63 18.79 -17.37
N ASP A 17 -4.89 18.60 -17.00
CA ASP A 17 -5.52 19.41 -15.94
C ASP A 17 -4.87 19.14 -14.59
N LEU A 18 -4.51 17.88 -14.30
CA LEU A 18 -3.77 17.53 -13.11
C LEU A 18 -2.37 18.16 -13.07
N ARG A 19 -1.66 18.18 -14.22
CA ARG A 19 -0.36 18.85 -14.32
C ARG A 19 -0.47 20.33 -14.00
N ASP A 20 -1.41 21.01 -14.67
CA ASP A 20 -1.62 22.45 -14.52
C ASP A 20 -2.08 22.81 -13.09
N ALA A 21 -2.85 21.93 -12.45
CA ALA A 21 -3.25 22.05 -11.04
C ALA A 21 -2.06 21.89 -10.07
N LEU A 22 -1.19 20.90 -10.29
CA LEU A 22 0.03 20.70 -9.49
C LEU A 22 0.98 21.89 -9.64
N GLU A 23 1.16 22.40 -10.84
CA GLU A 23 1.97 23.61 -11.11
C GLU A 23 1.48 24.83 -10.31
N ARG A 24 0.16 25.04 -10.27
CA ARG A 24 -0.46 26.13 -9.49
C ARG A 24 -0.36 25.89 -7.98
N LEU A 25 -0.53 24.63 -7.54
CA LEU A 25 -0.46 24.29 -6.13
C LEU A 25 0.95 24.51 -5.57
N THR A 26 2.00 24.16 -6.31
CA THR A 26 3.40 24.33 -5.90
C THR A 26 3.83 25.81 -5.80
N LEU A 27 3.15 26.74 -6.47
CA LEU A 27 3.40 28.17 -6.27
C LEU A 27 3.08 28.64 -4.83
N ASN A 28 2.14 27.98 -4.17
CA ASN A 28 1.71 28.28 -2.81
C ASN A 28 2.21 27.28 -1.76
N ASP A 29 2.79 26.18 -2.22
CA ASP A 29 3.25 25.07 -1.39
C ASP A 29 4.62 24.59 -1.87
N ALA A 30 5.66 25.25 -1.39
CA ALA A 30 7.05 24.96 -1.74
C ALA A 30 7.53 23.58 -1.26
N ALA A 31 6.80 22.93 -0.35
CA ALA A 31 7.14 21.61 0.16
C ALA A 31 6.64 20.47 -0.75
N LEU A 32 5.65 20.74 -1.59
CA LEU A 32 5.15 19.79 -2.57
C LEU A 32 6.14 19.65 -3.73
N GLN A 33 6.57 18.42 -3.95
CA GLN A 33 7.41 18.05 -5.10
C GLN A 33 6.63 17.09 -5.98
N TYR A 34 6.81 17.15 -7.29
CA TYR A 34 6.18 16.21 -8.21
C TYR A 34 7.03 15.97 -9.44
N GLU A 35 6.96 14.78 -9.97
CA GLU A 35 7.59 14.37 -11.23
C GLU A 35 6.64 13.47 -12.03
N PRO A 36 6.72 13.47 -13.38
CA PRO A 36 5.90 12.59 -14.19
C PRO A 36 6.14 11.12 -13.87
N GLU A 37 5.08 10.36 -13.76
CA GLU A 37 5.11 8.91 -13.54
C GLU A 37 4.12 8.22 -14.47
N THR A 38 4.41 6.97 -14.84
CA THR A 38 3.53 6.14 -15.66
C THR A 38 3.31 4.80 -14.98
N SER A 39 2.04 4.41 -14.86
CA SER A 39 1.64 3.10 -14.36
C SER A 39 0.99 2.31 -15.50
N ALA A 40 1.31 1.02 -15.62
CA ALA A 40 0.64 0.14 -16.56
C ALA A 40 -0.86 -0.04 -16.25
N ALA A 41 -1.22 0.05 -14.96
CA ALA A 41 -2.61 -0.08 -14.50
C ALA A 41 -3.40 1.23 -14.56
N LEU A 42 -2.77 2.38 -14.26
CA LEU A 42 -3.43 3.68 -14.08
C LEU A 42 -3.14 4.70 -15.18
N GLY A 43 -2.20 4.42 -16.08
CA GLY A 43 -1.79 5.33 -17.15
C GLY A 43 -0.82 6.40 -16.67
N PHE A 44 -0.97 7.61 -17.20
CA PHE A 44 -0.10 8.75 -16.90
C PHE A 44 -0.56 9.47 -15.61
N GLY A 45 0.41 9.79 -14.76
CA GLY A 45 0.20 10.51 -13.52
C GLY A 45 1.47 11.19 -13.04
N PHE A 46 1.54 11.45 -11.73
CA PHE A 46 2.69 12.10 -11.12
C PHE A 46 3.08 11.41 -9.82
N ARG A 47 4.37 11.20 -9.63
CA ARG A 47 4.94 10.87 -8.33
C ARG A 47 5.07 12.14 -7.52
N CYS A 48 4.38 12.21 -6.39
CA CYS A 48 4.37 13.40 -5.54
C CYS A 48 5.04 13.12 -4.20
N GLY A 49 5.82 14.09 -3.73
CA GLY A 49 6.49 14.08 -2.43
C GLY A 49 5.87 15.10 -1.48
N PHE A 50 5.65 14.67 -0.24
CA PHE A 50 4.96 15.43 0.81
C PHE A 50 5.78 15.44 2.10
N LEU A 51 5.51 16.40 2.99
CA LEU A 51 6.10 16.44 4.33
C LEU A 51 5.60 15.31 5.24
N GLY A 52 4.38 14.85 5.01
CA GLY A 52 3.74 13.78 5.79
C GLY A 52 2.35 13.48 5.26
N LEU A 53 1.62 12.55 5.92
CA LEU A 53 0.28 12.13 5.47
C LEU A 53 -0.75 13.25 5.48
N LEU A 54 -0.76 14.08 6.52
CA LEU A 54 -1.69 15.21 6.61
C LEU A 54 -1.48 16.19 5.45
N HIS A 55 -0.23 16.48 5.12
CA HIS A 55 0.11 17.31 3.97
C HIS A 55 -0.39 16.69 2.66
N MET A 56 -0.22 15.38 2.49
CA MET A 56 -0.72 14.62 1.34
C MET A 56 -2.25 14.70 1.23
N GLU A 57 -2.98 14.52 2.35
CA GLU A 57 -4.44 14.61 2.37
C GLU A 57 -4.94 16.00 2.03
N ILE A 58 -4.32 17.05 2.58
CA ILE A 58 -4.67 18.45 2.27
C ILE A 58 -4.41 18.76 0.81
N ALA A 59 -3.26 18.36 0.27
CA ALA A 59 -2.92 18.58 -1.14
C ALA A 59 -3.92 17.86 -2.06
N ARG A 60 -4.27 16.60 -1.76
CA ARG A 60 -5.30 15.87 -2.50
C ARG A 60 -6.65 16.57 -2.46
N GLU A 61 -7.12 16.93 -1.26
CA GLU A 61 -8.42 17.58 -1.09
C GLU A 61 -8.49 18.92 -1.83
N ARG A 62 -7.39 19.68 -1.85
CA ARG A 62 -7.29 20.90 -2.64
C ARG A 62 -7.36 20.65 -4.14
N LEU A 63 -6.63 19.64 -4.64
CA LEU A 63 -6.69 19.26 -6.05
C LEU A 63 -8.09 18.81 -6.47
N GLU A 64 -8.78 18.03 -5.63
CA GLU A 64 -10.14 17.58 -5.89
C GLU A 64 -11.17 18.74 -5.85
N ARG A 65 -11.09 19.62 -4.86
CA ARG A 65 -12.09 20.70 -4.66
C ARG A 65 -11.84 21.96 -5.48
N GLU A 66 -10.58 22.42 -5.54
CA GLU A 66 -10.26 23.69 -6.23
C GLU A 66 -10.18 23.51 -7.75
N PHE A 67 -9.75 22.32 -8.22
CA PHE A 67 -9.54 22.03 -9.64
C PHE A 67 -10.53 21.01 -10.21
N ASN A 68 -11.48 20.54 -9.39
CA ASN A 68 -12.51 19.57 -9.80
C ASN A 68 -11.94 18.30 -10.46
N LEU A 69 -10.87 17.78 -9.88
CA LEU A 69 -10.21 16.55 -10.31
C LEU A 69 -10.73 15.37 -9.49
N ASP A 70 -10.87 14.21 -10.13
CA ASP A 70 -11.10 12.94 -9.45
C ASP A 70 -9.80 12.13 -9.50
N LEU A 71 -9.23 11.83 -8.33
CA LEU A 71 -7.87 11.33 -8.20
C LEU A 71 -7.80 9.94 -7.60
N ILE A 72 -6.91 9.12 -8.16
CA ILE A 72 -6.49 7.85 -7.60
C ILE A 72 -5.10 8.02 -6.98
N LEU A 73 -4.96 7.63 -5.72
CA LEU A 73 -3.69 7.62 -5.01
C LEU A 73 -3.18 6.18 -4.87
N THR A 74 -1.88 6.02 -5.10
CA THR A 74 -1.20 4.77 -4.72
C THR A 74 -0.85 4.79 -3.23
N ALA A 75 -0.43 3.62 -2.69
CA ALA A 75 0.03 3.55 -1.31
C ALA A 75 1.18 4.54 -1.06
N PRO A 76 1.13 5.31 0.05
CA PRO A 76 2.25 6.13 0.43
C PRO A 76 3.46 5.26 0.78
N SER A 77 4.62 5.69 0.35
CA SER A 77 5.91 5.06 0.62
C SER A 77 6.90 6.09 1.14
N VAL A 78 8.02 5.61 1.67
CA VAL A 78 9.16 6.44 2.04
C VAL A 78 10.23 6.33 0.97
N ASP A 79 11.27 7.17 1.08
CA ASP A 79 12.43 7.11 0.22
C ASP A 79 13.45 6.12 0.79
N TYR A 80 13.67 5.01 0.09
CA TYR A 80 14.64 3.98 0.46
C TYR A 80 15.98 4.22 -0.24
N LEU A 81 17.08 3.94 0.43
CA LEU A 81 18.41 3.96 -0.17
C LEU A 81 18.83 2.52 -0.51
N VAL A 82 18.94 2.24 -1.79
CA VAL A 82 19.30 0.90 -2.29
C VAL A 82 20.69 0.95 -2.91
N THR A 83 21.60 0.15 -2.40
CA THR A 83 22.95 -0.03 -2.95
C THR A 83 22.98 -1.30 -3.79
N ASP A 84 23.37 -1.19 -5.03
CA ASP A 84 23.55 -2.33 -5.93
C ASP A 84 24.91 -3.04 -5.70
N LYS A 85 25.07 -4.21 -6.33
CA LYS A 85 26.34 -4.99 -6.26
C LYS A 85 27.56 -4.29 -6.86
N LYS A 86 27.35 -3.17 -7.57
CA LYS A 86 28.43 -2.34 -8.11
C LYS A 86 28.82 -1.22 -7.15
N GLY A 87 28.14 -1.12 -5.99
CA GLY A 87 28.38 -0.10 -4.98
C GLY A 87 27.68 1.24 -5.29
N VAL A 88 26.76 1.28 -6.25
CA VAL A 88 25.98 2.49 -6.57
C VAL A 88 24.77 2.56 -5.66
N ALA A 89 24.67 3.64 -4.87
CA ALA A 89 23.52 3.92 -4.02
C ALA A 89 22.50 4.80 -4.77
N THR A 90 21.25 4.38 -4.78
CA THR A 90 20.14 5.06 -5.46
C THR A 90 18.97 5.23 -4.51
N HIS A 91 18.37 6.42 -4.50
CA HIS A 91 17.14 6.70 -3.78
C HIS A 91 15.95 6.17 -4.56
N ILE A 92 15.10 5.40 -3.90
CA ILE A 92 13.91 4.75 -4.49
C ILE A 92 12.68 5.05 -3.63
N SER A 93 11.80 5.86 -4.16
CA SER A 93 10.50 6.16 -3.55
C SER A 93 9.34 5.38 -4.19
N ASN A 94 9.54 4.91 -5.44
CA ASN A 94 8.56 4.12 -6.17
C ASN A 94 8.85 2.62 -6.00
N PRO A 95 7.92 1.80 -5.45
CA PRO A 95 8.11 0.36 -5.35
C PRO A 95 8.39 -0.35 -6.68
N CYS A 96 7.90 0.18 -7.80
CA CYS A 96 8.12 -0.42 -9.13
C CYS A 96 9.59 -0.35 -9.56
N GLU A 97 10.33 0.64 -9.09
CA GLU A 97 11.76 0.83 -9.39
C GLU A 97 12.67 0.01 -8.48
N PHE A 98 12.11 -0.69 -7.49
CA PHE A 98 12.89 -1.50 -6.57
C PHE A 98 13.56 -2.66 -7.32
N PRO A 99 14.90 -2.77 -7.28
CA PRO A 99 15.65 -3.78 -8.05
C PRO A 99 15.30 -5.20 -7.64
N GLY A 100 15.63 -6.15 -8.50
CA GLY A 100 15.54 -7.57 -8.18
C GLY A 100 16.49 -7.96 -7.04
N ALA A 101 16.10 -8.93 -6.22
CA ALA A 101 16.88 -9.36 -5.06
C ALA A 101 18.34 -9.77 -5.39
N ASN A 102 18.58 -10.20 -6.64
CA ASN A 102 19.92 -10.59 -7.10
C ASN A 102 20.84 -9.40 -7.39
N ASP A 103 20.29 -8.22 -7.59
CA ASP A 103 21.04 -7.00 -7.96
C ASP A 103 21.33 -6.11 -6.75
N ILE A 104 20.68 -6.38 -5.62
CA ILE A 104 20.79 -5.62 -4.38
C ILE A 104 21.95 -6.17 -3.54
N GLU A 105 22.81 -5.28 -3.05
CA GLU A 105 23.79 -5.55 -1.99
C GLU A 105 23.23 -5.15 -0.63
N MET A 106 22.67 -3.93 -0.52
CA MET A 106 22.17 -3.39 0.75
C MET A 106 20.94 -2.52 0.52
N VAL A 107 20.00 -2.58 1.46
CA VAL A 107 18.85 -1.66 1.52
C VAL A 107 18.85 -0.97 2.87
N GLU A 108 18.65 0.33 2.83
CA GLU A 108 18.52 1.17 4.02
C GLU A 108 17.18 1.90 3.99
N GLU A 109 16.57 2.01 5.15
CA GLU A 109 15.30 2.74 5.33
C GLU A 109 15.48 3.96 6.21
N PRO A 110 14.69 5.02 5.98
CA PRO A 110 14.74 6.21 6.82
C PRO A 110 14.21 5.90 8.22
N MET A 111 14.96 6.36 9.21
CA MET A 111 14.65 6.20 10.63
C MET A 111 14.26 7.53 11.25
N VAL A 112 13.44 7.46 12.28
CA VAL A 112 13.05 8.62 13.08
C VAL A 112 13.31 8.37 14.55
N LYS A 113 13.76 9.40 15.25
CA LYS A 113 13.78 9.43 16.72
C LYS A 113 12.46 9.98 17.20
N SER A 114 11.73 9.17 17.95
CA SER A 114 10.40 9.50 18.44
C SER A 114 10.40 9.76 19.94
N THR A 115 9.57 10.71 20.35
CA THR A 115 9.28 11.06 21.72
C THR A 115 7.79 10.85 21.97
N ILE A 116 7.46 9.89 22.84
CA ILE A 116 6.08 9.53 23.15
C ILE A 116 5.80 9.84 24.60
N MET A 117 4.95 10.81 24.87
CA MET A 117 4.52 11.13 26.23
C MET A 117 3.17 10.47 26.51
N VAL A 118 3.09 9.73 27.62
CA VAL A 118 1.92 8.92 27.96
C VAL A 118 1.76 8.79 29.49
N PRO A 119 0.52 8.65 30.02
CA PRO A 119 0.31 8.25 31.41
C PRO A 119 0.91 6.88 31.71
N VAL A 120 1.39 6.69 32.94
CA VAL A 120 2.08 5.45 33.37
C VAL A 120 1.26 4.18 33.09
N GLU A 121 -0.06 4.24 33.21
CA GLU A 121 -0.97 3.11 32.98
C GLU A 121 -0.95 2.56 31.55
N TYR A 122 -0.55 3.37 30.55
CA TYR A 122 -0.52 2.98 29.14
C TYR A 122 0.89 2.65 28.62
N VAL A 123 1.93 2.73 29.45
CA VAL A 123 3.32 2.47 29.03
C VAL A 123 3.46 1.11 28.36
N GLY A 124 2.88 0.06 28.94
CA GLY A 124 2.94 -1.29 28.40
C GLY A 124 2.31 -1.39 27.00
N ALA A 125 1.16 -0.74 26.78
CA ALA A 125 0.50 -0.74 25.48
C ALA A 125 1.33 -0.02 24.41
N VAL A 126 1.95 1.11 24.78
CA VAL A 126 2.83 1.87 23.87
C VAL A 126 4.09 1.09 23.54
N MET A 127 4.73 0.46 24.54
CA MET A 127 5.92 -0.36 24.32
C MET A 127 5.63 -1.53 23.37
N ASN A 128 4.51 -2.22 23.55
CA ASN A 128 4.08 -3.29 22.65
C ASN A 128 3.86 -2.78 21.23
N LEU A 129 3.16 -1.65 21.08
CA LEU A 129 2.95 -1.03 19.75
C LEU A 129 4.26 -0.68 19.07
N CYS A 130 5.21 -0.05 19.78
CA CYS A 130 6.52 0.28 19.23
C CYS A 130 7.30 -0.98 18.83
N GLN A 131 7.23 -2.05 19.62
CA GLN A 131 7.88 -3.32 19.32
C GLN A 131 7.28 -3.99 18.06
N GLU A 132 5.96 -3.99 17.92
CA GLU A 132 5.26 -4.46 16.71
C GLU A 132 5.67 -3.67 15.46
N ARG A 133 6.09 -2.42 15.62
CA ARG A 133 6.56 -1.54 14.53
C ARG A 133 8.09 -1.51 14.41
N ARG A 134 8.77 -2.53 14.85
CA ARG A 134 10.25 -2.65 14.78
C ARG A 134 10.99 -1.51 15.50
N GLY A 135 10.35 -0.89 16.49
CA GLY A 135 10.93 0.19 17.27
C GLY A 135 12.07 -0.29 18.15
N ILE A 136 13.14 0.47 18.16
CA ILE A 136 14.30 0.26 19.03
C ILE A 136 14.13 1.17 20.26
N TYR A 137 13.99 0.56 21.42
CA TYR A 137 13.89 1.31 22.66
C TYR A 137 15.22 2.00 22.98
N GLU A 138 15.16 3.28 23.35
CA GLU A 138 16.35 4.05 23.75
C GLU A 138 16.38 4.32 25.24
N ARG A 139 15.39 5.04 25.74
CA ARG A 139 15.30 5.41 27.16
C ARG A 139 13.88 5.79 27.57
N THR A 140 13.69 5.87 28.89
CA THR A 140 12.45 6.35 29.52
C THR A 140 12.78 7.48 30.51
N GLU A 141 11.96 8.52 30.48
CA GLU A 141 12.03 9.65 31.41
C GLU A 141 10.73 9.77 32.18
N TYR A 142 10.82 10.21 33.43
CA TYR A 142 9.66 10.40 34.33
C TYR A 142 9.56 11.88 34.74
N PRO A 143 8.99 12.75 33.90
CA PRO A 143 8.87 14.18 34.21
C PRO A 143 7.96 14.43 35.41
N THR A 144 6.97 13.55 35.62
CA THR A 144 6.08 13.56 36.80
C THR A 144 5.75 12.13 37.24
N PRO A 145 5.28 11.88 38.46
CA PRO A 145 4.92 10.52 38.90
C PRO A 145 3.87 9.81 38.06
N ASN A 146 3.03 10.57 37.35
CA ASN A 146 1.91 10.02 36.57
C ASN A 146 2.14 10.05 35.06
N ARG A 147 3.26 10.60 34.57
CA ARG A 147 3.58 10.71 33.15
C ARG A 147 4.97 10.20 32.85
N VAL A 148 5.07 9.54 31.73
CA VAL A 148 6.29 8.93 31.21
C VAL A 148 6.55 9.44 29.81
N ILE A 149 7.82 9.69 29.50
CA ILE A 149 8.30 9.95 28.15
C ILE A 149 9.12 8.74 27.72
N LEU A 150 8.70 8.13 26.63
CA LEU A 150 9.38 7.01 25.99
C LEU A 150 10.11 7.50 24.74
N HIS A 151 11.37 7.17 24.61
CA HIS A 151 12.18 7.47 23.43
C HIS A 151 12.42 6.19 22.65
N TYR A 152 12.06 6.21 21.37
CA TYR A 152 12.25 5.10 20.42
C TYR A 152 12.84 5.60 19.12
N THR A 153 13.70 4.77 18.52
CA THR A 153 14.02 4.91 17.11
C THR A 153 13.13 3.96 16.31
N LEU A 154 12.34 4.50 15.38
CA LEU A 154 11.36 3.79 14.58
C LEU A 154 11.65 3.96 13.09
N PRO A 155 11.40 2.92 12.25
CA PRO A 155 11.39 3.10 10.81
C PRO A 155 10.26 4.04 10.38
N LEU A 156 10.55 5.04 9.55
CA LEU A 156 9.54 5.99 9.10
C LEU A 156 8.37 5.29 8.38
N GLY A 157 8.66 4.27 7.58
CA GLY A 157 7.62 3.51 6.87
C GLY A 157 6.62 2.80 7.79
N GLU A 158 7.00 2.45 9.01
CA GLU A 158 6.12 1.77 9.96
C GLU A 158 5.18 2.71 10.73
N ILE A 159 5.46 4.02 10.71
CA ILE A 159 4.62 5.01 11.40
C ILE A 159 3.66 5.74 10.46
N LEU A 160 3.82 5.56 9.13
CA LEU A 160 3.09 6.33 8.13
C LEU A 160 1.58 6.10 8.12
N LEU A 161 1.10 4.89 8.31
CA LEU A 161 -0.29 4.59 8.01
C LEU A 161 -1.19 4.64 9.26
N ASP A 162 -1.05 3.71 10.15
CA ASP A 162 -2.00 3.53 11.24
C ASP A 162 -1.38 3.65 12.65
N PHE A 163 -0.08 3.92 12.73
CA PHE A 163 0.63 4.00 14.02
C PHE A 163 0.02 5.04 14.95
N PHE A 164 -0.25 6.24 14.45
CA PHE A 164 -0.83 7.32 15.24
C PHE A 164 -2.23 6.97 15.75
N ASP A 165 -3.06 6.40 14.90
CA ASP A 165 -4.41 5.99 15.27
C ASP A 165 -4.41 4.87 16.31
N LYS A 166 -3.51 3.88 16.15
CA LYS A 166 -3.30 2.81 17.13
C LYS A 166 -2.76 3.36 18.45
N LEU A 167 -1.81 4.29 18.39
CA LEU A 167 -1.28 4.95 19.56
C LEU A 167 -2.38 5.69 20.34
N LYS A 168 -3.21 6.48 19.65
CA LYS A 168 -4.32 7.20 20.25
C LYS A 168 -5.39 6.26 20.81
N SER A 169 -5.79 5.24 20.07
CA SER A 169 -6.81 4.28 20.51
C SER A 169 -6.36 3.44 21.70
N SER A 170 -5.11 2.98 21.72
CA SER A 170 -4.55 2.18 22.82
C SER A 170 -4.32 2.99 24.11
N THR A 171 -4.26 4.31 24.00
CA THR A 171 -4.03 5.23 25.15
C THR A 171 -5.23 6.13 25.44
N ARG A 172 -6.41 5.82 24.90
CA ARG A 172 -7.64 6.63 25.02
C ARG A 172 -7.43 8.12 24.66
N GLY A 173 -6.54 8.39 23.71
CA GLY A 173 -6.22 9.73 23.25
C GLY A 173 -5.20 10.49 24.11
N TYR A 174 -4.70 9.91 25.20
CA TYR A 174 -3.77 10.61 26.11
C TYR A 174 -2.33 10.66 25.63
N ALA A 175 -1.89 9.81 24.70
CA ALA A 175 -0.54 9.86 24.18
C ALA A 175 -0.32 11.08 23.29
N SER A 176 0.83 11.71 23.43
CA SER A 176 1.38 12.63 22.43
C SER A 176 2.57 11.98 21.74
N PHE A 177 2.76 12.28 20.46
CA PHE A 177 3.79 11.71 19.62
C PHE A 177 4.44 12.80 18.79
N ASP A 178 5.75 12.85 18.89
CA ASP A 178 6.61 13.74 18.11
C ASP A 178 7.80 12.95 17.58
N TYR A 179 8.35 13.33 16.43
CA TYR A 179 9.49 12.65 15.87
C TYR A 179 10.35 13.55 14.97
N ASP A 180 11.63 13.25 14.93
CA ASP A 180 12.62 13.87 14.07
C ASP A 180 13.30 12.80 13.18
N VAL A 181 13.60 13.16 11.92
CA VAL A 181 14.35 12.27 11.03
C VAL A 181 15.77 12.09 11.56
N SER A 182 16.24 10.84 11.65
CA SER A 182 17.55 10.51 12.23
C SER A 182 18.51 9.84 11.26
N GLY A 183 18.22 9.87 9.95
CA GLY A 183 19.06 9.25 8.92
C GLY A 183 18.52 7.90 8.46
N TYR A 184 19.40 7.06 7.92
CA TYR A 184 19.07 5.76 7.34
C TYR A 184 19.67 4.63 8.16
N SER A 185 19.03 3.47 8.15
CA SER A 185 19.53 2.25 8.77
C SER A 185 19.31 1.05 7.87
N HIS A 186 20.27 0.13 7.87
CA HIS A 186 20.16 -1.13 7.13
C HIS A 186 18.93 -1.92 7.56
N SER A 187 18.20 -2.45 6.57
CA SER A 187 16.99 -3.24 6.79
C SER A 187 16.80 -4.31 5.73
N ASN A 188 16.21 -5.42 6.14
CA ASN A 188 15.90 -6.53 5.24
C ASN A 188 14.52 -6.32 4.57
N LEU A 189 14.49 -5.45 3.59
CA LEU A 189 13.27 -5.08 2.87
C LEU A 189 13.11 -5.89 1.59
N VAL A 190 11.87 -6.17 1.25
CA VAL A 190 11.48 -6.86 0.02
C VAL A 190 10.32 -6.14 -0.64
N LYS A 191 10.28 -6.20 -1.97
CA LYS A 191 9.11 -5.78 -2.75
C LYS A 191 8.10 -6.90 -2.80
N VAL A 192 6.85 -6.58 -2.51
CA VAL A 192 5.69 -7.45 -2.69
C VAL A 192 4.88 -6.94 -3.86
N ASP A 193 4.72 -7.77 -4.87
CA ASP A 193 3.87 -7.52 -6.03
C ASP A 193 2.50 -8.17 -5.84
N ILE A 194 1.44 -7.46 -6.23
CA ILE A 194 0.10 -8.00 -6.29
C ILE A 194 -0.20 -8.40 -7.72
N LEU A 195 -0.60 -9.67 -7.90
CA LEU A 195 -0.92 -10.25 -9.18
C LEU A 195 -2.41 -10.52 -9.27
N LEU A 196 -3.03 -10.13 -10.37
CA LEU A 196 -4.41 -10.47 -10.70
C LEU A 196 -4.44 -11.41 -11.91
N ASN A 197 -4.90 -12.63 -11.69
CA ASN A 197 -4.86 -13.69 -12.69
C ASN A 197 -3.47 -14.00 -13.27
N GLY A 198 -2.42 -13.67 -12.55
CA GLY A 198 -1.03 -13.84 -12.95
C GLY A 198 -0.35 -12.57 -13.47
N ASP A 199 -1.12 -11.53 -13.76
CA ASP A 199 -0.60 -10.26 -14.25
C ASP A 199 -0.31 -9.31 -13.07
N PRO A 200 0.89 -8.72 -12.97
CA PRO A 200 1.23 -7.79 -11.90
C PRO A 200 0.49 -6.46 -12.07
N VAL A 201 0.01 -5.93 -10.94
CA VAL A 201 -0.58 -4.58 -10.87
C VAL A 201 0.42 -3.68 -10.16
N ASP A 202 1.15 -2.90 -10.93
CA ASP A 202 2.24 -2.05 -10.46
C ASP A 202 1.81 -1.06 -9.37
N ALA A 203 0.65 -0.44 -9.54
CA ALA A 203 0.10 0.52 -8.58
C ALA A 203 -0.25 -0.07 -7.19
N LEU A 204 -0.29 -1.39 -7.06
CA LEU A 204 -0.55 -2.12 -5.81
C LEU A 204 0.72 -2.72 -5.19
N SER A 205 1.88 -2.58 -5.82
CA SER A 205 3.16 -3.05 -5.28
C SER A 205 3.58 -2.21 -4.08
N PHE A 206 4.22 -2.84 -3.10
CA PHE A 206 4.72 -2.15 -1.91
C PHE A 206 6.02 -2.78 -1.39
N ILE A 207 6.78 -1.99 -0.63
CA ILE A 207 8.02 -2.42 0.02
C ILE A 207 7.73 -2.63 1.50
N VAL A 208 8.20 -3.75 2.05
CA VAL A 208 7.96 -4.15 3.43
C VAL A 208 9.14 -4.95 3.98
N HIS A 209 9.31 -4.95 5.30
CA HIS A 209 10.27 -5.83 5.95
C HIS A 209 9.91 -7.29 5.69
N LYS A 210 10.92 -8.12 5.40
CA LYS A 210 10.75 -9.53 5.00
C LYS A 210 9.89 -10.33 5.97
N ASP A 211 10.05 -10.11 7.27
CA ASP A 211 9.31 -10.85 8.31
C ASP A 211 7.81 -10.53 8.32
N PHE A 212 7.42 -9.35 7.84
CA PHE A 212 6.01 -8.93 7.74
C PHE A 212 5.40 -9.13 6.35
N ALA A 213 6.22 -9.51 5.35
CA ALA A 213 5.77 -9.62 3.96
C ALA A 213 4.59 -10.59 3.78
N PHE A 214 4.62 -11.74 4.46
CA PHE A 214 3.54 -12.72 4.39
C PHE A 214 2.23 -12.15 4.97
N ASN A 215 2.28 -11.59 6.17
CA ASN A 215 1.08 -11.07 6.85
C ASN A 215 0.47 -9.89 6.10
N ARG A 216 1.29 -8.94 5.64
CA ARG A 216 0.82 -7.80 4.85
C ARG A 216 0.31 -8.23 3.48
N GLY A 217 1.01 -9.14 2.79
CA GLY A 217 0.58 -9.67 1.51
C GLY A 217 -0.76 -10.42 1.61
N LYS A 218 -0.95 -11.22 2.66
CA LYS A 218 -2.20 -11.92 2.94
C LYS A 218 -3.34 -10.93 3.22
N ALA A 219 -3.11 -9.98 4.13
CA ALA A 219 -4.12 -8.97 4.49
C ALA A 219 -4.52 -8.12 3.27
N MET A 220 -3.56 -7.77 2.40
CA MET A 220 -3.83 -7.08 1.15
C MET A 220 -4.71 -7.92 0.22
N ALA A 221 -4.37 -9.20 0.01
CA ALA A 221 -5.16 -10.10 -0.84
C ALA A 221 -6.58 -10.29 -0.31
N GLU A 222 -6.77 -10.39 1.01
CA GLU A 222 -8.07 -10.48 1.67
C GLU A 222 -8.90 -9.20 1.50
N GLN A 223 -8.28 -8.02 1.60
CA GLN A 223 -8.97 -6.75 1.38
C GLN A 223 -9.37 -6.58 -0.09
N LEU A 224 -8.47 -6.85 -1.01
CA LEU A 224 -8.77 -6.79 -2.45
C LEU A 224 -9.92 -7.75 -2.82
N ARG A 225 -9.97 -8.95 -2.21
CA ARG A 225 -11.08 -9.89 -2.40
C ARG A 225 -12.44 -9.30 -2.00
N LYS A 226 -12.48 -8.42 -0.99
CA LYS A 226 -13.74 -7.78 -0.55
C LYS A 226 -14.18 -6.67 -1.49
N VAL A 227 -13.22 -5.95 -2.08
CA VAL A 227 -13.45 -4.75 -2.88
C VAL A 227 -13.63 -5.08 -4.37
N ILE A 228 -12.87 -6.05 -4.90
CA ILE A 228 -13.00 -6.46 -6.30
C ILE A 228 -14.36 -7.11 -6.53
N PRO A 229 -15.20 -6.58 -7.44
CA PRO A 229 -16.52 -7.12 -7.71
C PRO A 229 -16.41 -8.50 -8.38
N ARG A 230 -17.42 -9.34 -8.14
CA ARG A 230 -17.54 -10.62 -8.85
C ARG A 230 -17.69 -10.38 -10.34
N GLN A 231 -16.97 -11.16 -11.12
CA GLN A 231 -17.04 -11.15 -12.58
C GLN A 231 -17.57 -12.49 -13.12
N GLN A 232 -17.67 -12.61 -14.43
CA GLN A 232 -18.13 -13.85 -15.08
C GLN A 232 -17.12 -15.01 -14.94
N TYR A 233 -15.88 -14.69 -14.58
CA TYR A 233 -14.78 -15.63 -14.34
C TYR A 233 -14.18 -15.41 -12.94
N GLU A 234 -13.41 -16.39 -12.49
CA GLU A 234 -12.70 -16.30 -11.22
C GLU A 234 -11.54 -15.31 -11.34
N VAL A 235 -11.45 -14.36 -10.40
CA VAL A 235 -10.31 -13.45 -10.24
C VAL A 235 -9.41 -14.01 -9.15
N ARG A 236 -8.21 -14.44 -9.52
CA ARG A 236 -7.20 -14.90 -8.57
C ARG A 236 -6.32 -13.73 -8.17
N ILE A 237 -6.25 -13.46 -6.87
CA ILE A 237 -5.44 -12.40 -6.26
C ILE A 237 -4.25 -13.08 -5.59
N GLN A 238 -3.03 -12.67 -5.92
CA GLN A 238 -1.82 -13.25 -5.35
C GLN A 238 -0.89 -12.14 -4.89
N ALA A 239 -0.25 -12.36 -3.75
CA ALA A 239 0.90 -11.55 -3.32
C ALA A 239 2.16 -12.37 -3.56
N ALA A 240 3.19 -11.77 -4.16
CA ALA A 240 4.41 -12.46 -4.52
C ALA A 240 5.67 -11.62 -4.23
N ILE A 241 6.75 -12.30 -3.88
CA ILE A 241 8.10 -11.75 -3.79
C ILE A 241 8.89 -12.34 -4.95
N GLY A 242 9.18 -11.53 -5.97
CA GLY A 242 9.73 -12.04 -7.24
C GLY A 242 8.82 -13.12 -7.84
N ALA A 243 9.38 -14.29 -8.11
CA ALA A 243 8.61 -15.42 -8.66
C ALA A 243 7.82 -16.23 -7.62
N LYS A 244 8.06 -16.00 -6.32
CA LYS A 244 7.46 -16.78 -5.23
C LYS A 244 6.16 -16.17 -4.76
N VAL A 245 5.04 -16.87 -4.97
CA VAL A 245 3.74 -16.50 -4.37
C VAL A 245 3.76 -16.81 -2.89
N ILE A 246 3.47 -15.79 -2.05
CA ILE A 246 3.45 -15.90 -0.59
C ILE A 246 2.03 -15.97 -0.02
N ALA A 247 1.04 -15.39 -0.69
CA ALA A 247 -0.36 -15.45 -0.30
C ALA A 247 -1.26 -15.45 -1.54
N ALA A 248 -2.43 -16.07 -1.44
CA ALA A 248 -3.40 -16.10 -2.53
C ALA A 248 -4.83 -16.10 -2.00
N GLU A 249 -5.69 -15.34 -2.67
CA GLU A 249 -7.13 -15.28 -2.48
C GLU A 249 -7.84 -15.38 -3.83
N SER A 250 -9.14 -15.63 -3.83
CA SER A 250 -9.91 -15.61 -5.06
C SER A 250 -11.30 -15.01 -4.90
N VAL A 251 -11.72 -14.25 -5.91
CA VAL A 251 -13.10 -13.78 -6.05
C VAL A 251 -13.85 -14.76 -6.94
N LYS A 252 -14.82 -15.47 -6.34
CA LYS A 252 -15.60 -16.47 -7.07
C LYS A 252 -16.46 -15.80 -8.14
N PRO A 253 -16.56 -16.40 -9.34
CA PRO A 253 -17.37 -15.84 -10.43
C PRO A 253 -18.87 -15.89 -10.12
N PHE A 254 -19.64 -15.10 -10.85
CA PHE A 254 -21.08 -15.31 -10.92
C PHE A 254 -21.36 -16.72 -11.48
N ARG A 255 -22.22 -17.45 -10.80
CA ARG A 255 -22.73 -18.73 -11.27
C ARG A 255 -24.16 -18.55 -11.80
N LYS A 256 -24.34 -18.80 -13.10
CA LYS A 256 -25.66 -19.06 -13.64
C LYS A 256 -25.97 -20.54 -13.37
N ASP A 257 -27.11 -20.83 -12.78
CA ASP A 257 -27.55 -22.21 -12.60
C ASP A 257 -28.00 -22.79 -13.95
N VAL A 258 -27.03 -23.38 -14.68
CA VAL A 258 -27.29 -23.96 -16.00
C VAL A 258 -28.01 -25.30 -15.93
N ILE A 259 -28.14 -25.87 -14.72
CA ILE A 259 -28.80 -27.17 -14.50
C ILE A 259 -30.19 -27.03 -13.88
N ALA A 260 -30.64 -25.81 -13.53
CA ALA A 260 -31.96 -25.55 -12.93
C ALA A 260 -33.15 -26.08 -13.76
N LYS A 261 -32.99 -26.12 -15.09
CA LYS A 261 -34.01 -26.65 -16.02
C LYS A 261 -33.82 -28.14 -16.40
N CYS A 262 -32.82 -28.81 -15.81
CA CYS A 262 -32.58 -30.22 -16.05
C CYS A 262 -33.38 -31.07 -15.05
N TYR A 263 -34.67 -31.29 -15.40
CA TYR A 263 -35.51 -32.24 -14.69
C TYR A 263 -35.15 -33.68 -15.11
N GLY A 264 -34.80 -34.53 -14.14
CA GLY A 264 -34.48 -35.93 -14.38
C GLY A 264 -33.01 -36.29 -14.20
N GLY A 265 -32.73 -37.57 -14.06
CA GLY A 265 -31.46 -38.15 -13.65
C GLY A 265 -30.34 -38.21 -14.70
N ASP A 266 -30.39 -37.46 -15.79
CA ASP A 266 -29.31 -37.46 -16.81
C ASP A 266 -28.05 -36.78 -16.32
N VAL A 267 -27.22 -37.54 -15.62
CA VAL A 267 -25.91 -37.14 -15.09
C VAL A 267 -24.97 -36.70 -16.19
N SER A 268 -25.01 -37.34 -17.37
CA SER A 268 -24.15 -37.04 -18.48
C SER A 268 -24.41 -35.66 -19.08
N ARG A 269 -25.68 -35.27 -19.20
CA ARG A 269 -26.09 -33.96 -19.70
C ARG A 269 -25.75 -32.87 -18.72
N LYS A 270 -25.98 -33.10 -17.44
CA LYS A 270 -25.58 -32.16 -16.37
C LYS A 270 -24.07 -31.91 -16.38
N ARG A 271 -23.26 -32.95 -16.50
CA ARG A 271 -21.81 -32.85 -16.59
C ARG A 271 -21.34 -32.06 -17.81
N LYS A 272 -21.88 -32.34 -19.00
CA LYS A 272 -21.56 -31.59 -20.24
C LYS A 272 -21.91 -30.11 -20.13
N LEU A 273 -23.03 -29.74 -19.51
CA LEU A 273 -23.41 -28.35 -19.32
C LEU A 273 -22.47 -27.63 -18.38
N LEU A 274 -22.04 -28.26 -17.27
CA LEU A 274 -21.06 -27.74 -16.35
C LEU A 274 -19.67 -27.57 -16.98
N GLU A 275 -19.26 -28.55 -17.80
CA GLU A 275 -17.98 -28.49 -18.55
C GLU A 275 -17.98 -27.35 -19.57
N LYS A 276 -19.05 -27.17 -20.35
CA LYS A 276 -19.21 -26.02 -21.25
C LYS A 276 -19.17 -24.67 -20.52
N GLN A 277 -19.81 -24.59 -19.36
CA GLN A 277 -19.78 -23.38 -18.53
C GLN A 277 -18.34 -23.08 -18.05
N LYS A 278 -17.61 -24.12 -17.62
CA LYS A 278 -16.22 -24.01 -17.17
C LYS A 278 -15.30 -23.55 -18.32
N GLU A 279 -15.49 -24.10 -19.50
CA GLU A 279 -14.71 -23.75 -20.70
C GLU A 279 -15.00 -22.33 -21.17
N GLY A 280 -16.27 -21.92 -21.19
CA GLY A 280 -16.68 -20.54 -21.49
C GLY A 280 -16.05 -19.52 -20.53
N LYS A 281 -16.04 -19.80 -19.22
CA LYS A 281 -15.40 -18.97 -18.21
C LYS A 281 -13.87 -18.89 -18.38
N LYS A 282 -13.23 -19.99 -18.77
CA LYS A 282 -11.79 -20.02 -19.06
C LYS A 282 -11.45 -19.12 -20.27
N ARG A 283 -12.27 -19.14 -21.33
CA ARG A 283 -12.08 -18.23 -22.48
C ARG A 283 -12.30 -16.77 -22.11
N MET A 284 -13.34 -16.46 -21.33
CA MET A 284 -13.58 -15.08 -20.86
C MET A 284 -12.43 -14.55 -20.01
N LYS A 285 -11.82 -15.40 -19.16
CA LYS A 285 -10.65 -15.03 -18.38
C LYS A 285 -9.44 -14.67 -19.24
N GLN A 286 -9.27 -15.29 -20.40
CA GLN A 286 -8.18 -15.00 -21.34
C GLN A 286 -8.39 -13.72 -22.15
N MET A 287 -9.62 -13.23 -22.26
CA MET A 287 -10.00 -12.08 -23.09
C MET A 287 -10.36 -10.83 -22.26
N GLY A 288 -10.61 -10.99 -20.97
CA GLY A 288 -11.10 -9.90 -20.10
C GLY A 288 -9.97 -9.20 -19.34
N SER A 289 -9.88 -7.89 -19.49
CA SER A 289 -9.17 -7.04 -18.52
C SER A 289 -9.98 -6.98 -17.21
N ILE A 290 -9.28 -7.03 -16.07
CA ILE A 290 -9.91 -6.88 -14.78
C ILE A 290 -9.99 -5.37 -14.50
N GLU A 291 -11.19 -4.83 -14.43
CA GLU A 291 -11.41 -3.46 -13.97
C GLU A 291 -11.26 -3.41 -12.45
N LEU A 292 -10.30 -2.63 -11.99
CA LEU A 292 -10.09 -2.37 -10.57
C LEU A 292 -10.88 -1.12 -10.17
N PRO A 293 -11.80 -1.22 -9.19
CA PRO A 293 -12.45 -0.04 -8.65
C PRO A 293 -11.46 0.85 -7.89
N GLN A 294 -11.74 2.13 -7.78
CA GLN A 294 -10.90 3.08 -7.04
C GLN A 294 -10.66 2.64 -5.59
N GLU A 295 -11.66 2.02 -4.96
CA GLU A 295 -11.55 1.49 -3.61
C GLU A 295 -10.47 0.40 -3.46
N ALA A 296 -10.09 -0.29 -4.53
CA ALA A 296 -9.01 -1.27 -4.49
C ALA A 296 -7.66 -0.61 -4.17
N PHE A 297 -7.40 0.57 -4.72
CA PHE A 297 -6.17 1.33 -4.43
C PHE A 297 -6.20 1.95 -3.04
N LEU A 298 -7.36 2.42 -2.59
CA LEU A 298 -7.55 2.92 -1.23
C LEU A 298 -7.48 1.81 -0.17
N SER A 299 -7.75 0.55 -0.54
CA SER A 299 -7.68 -0.58 0.39
C SER A 299 -6.27 -0.86 0.88
N VAL A 300 -5.24 -0.44 0.13
CA VAL A 300 -3.84 -0.51 0.54
C VAL A 300 -3.60 0.30 1.80
N LEU A 301 -4.26 1.46 1.93
CA LEU A 301 -4.16 2.33 3.11
C LEU A 301 -4.75 1.71 4.38
N LYS A 302 -5.61 0.69 4.24
CA LYS A 302 -6.31 0.04 5.35
C LYS A 302 -5.61 -1.22 5.87
N VAL A 303 -4.53 -1.64 5.21
CA VAL A 303 -3.83 -2.92 5.48
C VAL A 303 -2.54 -2.70 6.25
N ALA A 304 -2.31 -1.51 6.73
CA ALA A 304 -1.10 -1.18 7.48
C ALA A 304 -1.09 -1.75 8.91
#